data_6b498ee8a9ef540a8ba9aaa9bef8f70a
#
_entry.id   6b498ee8a9ef540a8ba9aaa9bef8f70a
#
_cell.length_a   1.000
_cell.length_b   1.000
_cell.length_c   1.000
_cell.angle_alpha   90.00
_cell.angle_beta   90.00
_cell.angle_gamma   90.00
#
_symmetry.space_group_name_H-M   'P 1'
#
loop_
_entity.id
_entity.type
_entity.pdbx_description
1 polymer ?
#
loop_
_entity_poly.entity_id
_entity_poly.type
_entity_poly.pdbx_seq_one_letter_code
_entity_poly.pdbx_strand_id
1 'polypeptide(L)' 'MEKDWTFVYRVSKSYQAELCLELLEENKINGVVINKRDTSFTSFGEYEIYVPEEHSEKAKALLQKSGI' A
#
# COMPACT_ATOMS: atom_id res chain seq x y z
N MET A 1 -12.78 7.60 4.12
CA MET A 1 -12.33 6.50 3.33
C MET A 1 -13.50 5.66 2.86
N GLU A 2 -13.42 5.17 1.66
CA GLU A 2 -14.52 4.39 1.15
C GLU A 2 -14.62 3.07 1.86
N LYS A 3 -15.79 2.55 1.91
CA LYS A 3 -16.01 1.36 2.69
C LYS A 3 -15.40 0.12 2.10
N ASP A 4 -15.04 0.12 0.84
CA ASP A 4 -14.53 -1.08 0.22
C ASP A 4 -13.02 -1.12 0.16
N TRP A 5 -12.35 -0.26 0.87
CA TRP A 5 -10.90 -0.25 0.85
C TRP A 5 -10.35 -1.27 1.84
N THR A 6 -9.35 -2.01 1.40
CA THR A 6 -8.80 -3.10 2.17
C THR A 6 -7.29 -2.95 2.25
N PHE A 7 -6.74 -3.16 3.43
CA PHE A 7 -5.30 -3.14 3.62
C PHE A 7 -4.68 -4.33 2.93
N VAL A 8 -3.61 -4.10 2.17
CA VAL A 8 -2.95 -5.19 1.49
C VAL A 8 -1.46 -5.28 1.76
N TYR A 9 -0.82 -4.19 2.11
CA TYR A 9 0.62 -4.25 2.27
C TYR A 9 1.09 -3.09 3.11
N ARG A 10 2.23 -3.25 3.75
CA ARG A 10 2.81 -2.18 4.55
C ARG A 10 4.30 -2.11 4.25
N VAL A 11 4.81 -0.90 4.12
CA VAL A 11 6.23 -0.69 3.90
C VAL A 11 6.70 0.39 4.83
N SER A 12 8.00 0.47 5.03
CA SER A 12 8.54 1.43 5.97
C SER A 12 9.14 2.65 5.31
N LYS A 13 9.30 2.65 4.00
CA LYS A 13 9.92 3.78 3.33
C LYS A 13 9.00 4.33 2.27
N SER A 14 9.06 5.65 2.10
CA SER A 14 8.15 6.28 1.16
C SER A 14 8.40 5.82 -0.26
N TYR A 15 9.66 5.61 -0.66
CA TYR A 15 9.89 5.20 -2.03
C TYR A 15 9.33 3.82 -2.29
N GLN A 16 9.29 2.98 -1.26
CA GLN A 16 8.67 1.67 -1.43
C GLN A 16 7.19 1.80 -1.64
N ALA A 17 6.57 2.73 -0.93
CA ALA A 17 5.14 2.95 -1.12
C ALA A 17 4.85 3.41 -2.54
N GLU A 18 5.70 4.27 -3.07
CA GLU A 18 5.50 4.74 -4.43
C GLU A 18 5.66 3.61 -5.43
N LEU A 19 6.63 2.73 -5.20
CA LEU A 19 6.80 1.59 -6.08
C LEU A 19 5.59 0.69 -6.04
N CYS A 20 5.02 0.51 -4.87
CA CYS A 20 3.82 -0.30 -4.75
C CYS A 20 2.69 0.31 -5.56
N LEU A 21 2.51 1.61 -5.45
CA LEU A 21 1.44 2.24 -6.21
C LEU A 21 1.66 2.13 -7.70
N GLU A 22 2.91 2.28 -8.13
CA GLU A 22 3.21 2.16 -9.55
C GLU A 22 2.86 0.76 -10.05
N LEU A 23 3.24 -0.24 -9.28
CA LEU A 23 2.96 -1.60 -9.69
C LEU A 23 1.47 -1.85 -9.79
N LEU A 24 0.73 -1.35 -8.82
CA LEU A 24 -0.71 -1.51 -8.85
C LEU A 24 -1.32 -0.79 -10.04
N GLU A 25 -0.83 0.41 -10.32
CA GLU A 25 -1.35 1.18 -11.43
C GLU A 25 -1.12 0.47 -12.75
N GLU A 26 0.03 -0.13 -12.90
CA GLU A 26 0.33 -0.87 -14.12
C GLU A 26 -0.64 -2.01 -14.32
N ASN A 27 -1.22 -2.50 -13.25
CA ASN A 27 -2.18 -3.57 -13.33
C ASN A 27 -3.61 -3.06 -13.20
N LYS A 28 -3.78 -1.76 -13.38
CA LYS A 28 -5.11 -1.15 -13.38
C LYS A 28 -5.82 -1.29 -12.05
N ILE A 29 -5.06 -1.28 -10.97
CA ILE A 29 -5.61 -1.32 -9.64
C ILE A 29 -5.36 0.02 -8.99
N ASN A 30 -6.42 0.64 -8.49
CA ASN A 30 -6.27 1.90 -7.78
C ASN A 30 -5.84 1.62 -6.36
N GLY A 31 -4.72 2.21 -5.96
CA GLY A 31 -4.25 2.03 -4.61
C GLY A 31 -4.09 3.37 -3.93
N VAL A 32 -4.16 3.38 -2.61
CA VAL A 32 -3.88 4.59 -1.85
C VAL A 32 -2.90 4.22 -0.75
N VAL A 33 -2.12 5.21 -0.35
CA VAL A 33 -1.16 5.04 0.70
C VAL A 33 -1.59 5.88 1.89
N ILE A 34 -1.62 5.28 3.05
CA ILE A 34 -1.90 5.99 4.27
C ILE A 34 -0.65 5.99 5.10
N ASN A 35 -0.18 7.17 5.41
CA ASN A 35 1.01 7.32 6.21
C ASN A 35 0.62 7.41 7.67
N LYS A 36 0.89 6.35 8.40
CA LYS A 36 0.56 6.33 9.78
C LYS A 36 1.68 6.92 10.58
N ARG A 37 1.82 8.21 10.57
CA ARG A 37 2.87 8.81 11.28
C ARG A 37 2.38 9.20 12.63
N ASP A 38 2.76 8.53 13.59
CA ASP A 38 2.38 8.88 14.89
C ASP A 38 3.25 9.96 15.35
N THR A 39 2.76 10.80 16.08
CA THR A 39 3.54 11.89 16.47
C THR A 39 4.55 11.57 17.47
N SER A 40 4.62 10.48 18.00
CA SER A 40 5.55 10.28 19.02
C SER A 40 6.92 10.29 18.48
N PHE A 41 7.78 9.67 18.80
CA PHE A 41 9.11 9.80 18.40
C PHE A 41 9.53 8.74 17.53
N THR A 42 8.70 8.05 16.93
CA THR A 42 9.17 7.04 16.10
C THR A 42 9.63 7.64 14.88
N SER A 43 10.76 7.32 14.49
CA SER A 43 11.27 7.81 13.29
C SER A 43 10.93 6.95 12.17
N PHE A 44 10.26 5.86 12.34
CA PHE A 44 9.98 5.01 11.22
C PHE A 44 8.67 5.35 10.66
N GLY A 45 8.59 5.64 9.43
CA GLY A 45 7.34 5.83 8.78
C GLY A 45 6.67 4.50 8.56
N GLU A 46 5.38 4.47 8.64
CA GLU A 46 4.66 3.29 8.30
C GLU A 46 3.69 3.66 7.22
N TYR A 47 3.87 3.08 6.06
CA TYR A 47 3.03 3.40 4.93
C TYR A 47 2.17 2.19 4.63
N GLU A 48 0.88 2.35 4.73
CA GLU A 48 -0.05 1.26 4.50
C GLU A 48 -0.71 1.43 3.15
N ILE A 49 -0.74 0.36 2.40
CA ILE A 49 -1.31 0.38 1.06
C ILE A 49 -2.70 -0.23 1.11
N TYR A 50 -3.67 0.48 0.58
CA TYR A 50 -5.04 0.00 0.53
C TYR A 50 -5.51 -0.03 -0.91
N VAL A 51 -6.32 -1.00 -1.23
CA VAL A 51 -6.91 -1.12 -2.56
C VAL A 51 -8.38 -1.48 -2.39
N PRO A 52 -9.19 -1.32 -3.43
CA PRO A 52 -10.57 -1.79 -3.34
C PRO A 52 -10.60 -3.28 -3.06
N GLU A 53 -11.56 -3.70 -2.30
CA GLU A 53 -11.61 -5.08 -1.86
C GLU A 53 -11.62 -6.05 -3.03
N GLU A 54 -12.27 -5.67 -4.11
CA GLU A 54 -12.36 -6.58 -5.24
C GLU A 54 -11.00 -6.86 -5.85
N HIS A 55 -10.01 -6.03 -5.60
CA HIS A 55 -8.68 -6.24 -6.12
C HIS A 55 -7.68 -6.64 -5.05
N SER A 56 -8.15 -6.92 -3.85
CA SER A 56 -7.22 -7.12 -2.74
C SER A 56 -6.34 -8.33 -2.92
N GLU A 57 -6.91 -9.42 -3.40
CA GLU A 57 -6.11 -10.63 -3.57
C GLU A 57 -5.05 -10.45 -4.63
N LYS A 58 -5.44 -9.84 -5.75
CA LYS A 58 -4.49 -9.62 -6.80
C LYS A 58 -3.40 -8.65 -6.36
N ALA A 59 -3.78 -7.62 -5.65
CA ALA A 59 -2.81 -6.65 -5.19
C ALA A 59 -1.81 -7.29 -4.23
N LYS A 60 -2.30 -8.10 -3.31
CA LYS A 60 -1.40 -8.78 -2.40
C LYS A 60 -0.39 -9.64 -3.13
N ALA A 61 -0.87 -10.40 -4.10
CA ALA A 61 0.01 -11.26 -4.84
C ALA A 61 1.05 -10.46 -5.61
N LEU A 62 0.61 -9.38 -6.23
CA LEU A 62 1.53 -8.56 -6.99
C LEU A 62 2.62 -7.98 -6.10
N LEU A 63 2.24 -7.46 -4.96
CA LEU A 63 3.22 -6.81 -4.11
C LEU A 63 4.16 -7.82 -3.47
N GLN A 64 3.65 -8.98 -3.10
CA GLN A 64 4.52 -9.98 -2.55
C GLN A 64 5.51 -10.50 -3.57
N LYS A 65 5.07 -10.65 -4.79
CA LYS A 65 5.95 -11.13 -5.83
C LYS A 65 7.01 -10.11 -6.18
N SER A 66 6.71 -8.85 -6.01
CA SER A 66 7.64 -7.83 -6.42
C SER A 66 8.85 -7.76 -5.51
N GLY A 67 8.76 -8.28 -4.33
CA GLY A 67 9.89 -8.22 -3.42
C GLY A 67 10.04 -6.88 -2.75
N ILE A 68 9.06 -6.01 -2.89
CA ILE A 68 9.09 -4.76 -2.19
C ILE A 68 8.76 -4.99 -0.74
#